data_c089202a55c30c981a397553498b3d41
#
_entry.id   c089202a55c30c981a397553498b3d41
#
_cell.length_a   1.000
_cell.length_b   1.000
_cell.length_c   1.000
_cell.angle_alpha   90.00
_cell.angle_beta   90.00
_cell.angle_gamma   90.00
#
_symmetry.space_group_name_H-M   'P 1'
#
loop_
_entity.id
_entity.type
_entity.pdbx_description
1 polymer ?
#
loop_
_entity_poly.entity_id
_entity_poly.type
_entity_poly.pdbx_seq_one_letter_code
_entity_poly.pdbx_strand_id
1 'polypeptide(L)'
;MWVAVALCLLVQYSSSEAKVAVLPMLRHNHGIVGGEDIDISEAPYQVSLQVKGRHYCGGTLVAKDIVITAAHCLNSLDASNYQIRAGSSFSDRDGELYPVAKVLPHPKFDYEELDSDIGIVWLSKPVEVSDKVGCWLTPVEMKGVGEEVPDGDIVQVTGWGSTEPARSLAHNDLMLQRVLIPKVADTKCRDAYGKYFTGNMLCAGLPEGGKNACYGDSGGPLIHNGKLAGVVSFGIGCARPDYPAVYAKVSALRGWIDEQLK
;
A
#
# COMPACT_ATOMS: atom_id res chain seq x y z
N MET A 1 37.35 -5.82 13.53
CA MET A 1 36.37 -4.72 13.45
C MET A 1 36.28 -4.28 11.99
N TRP A 2 35.31 -4.78 11.26
CA TRP A 2 35.06 -4.37 9.85
C TRP A 2 33.75 -3.65 9.83
N VAL A 3 33.79 -2.35 9.55
CA VAL A 3 32.60 -1.51 9.34
C VAL A 3 32.20 -1.68 7.88
N ALA A 4 31.07 -2.33 7.63
CA ALA A 4 30.46 -2.36 6.30
C ALA A 4 29.80 -1.01 6.04
N VAL A 5 30.46 -0.14 5.28
CA VAL A 5 29.92 1.11 4.78
C VAL A 5 29.08 0.73 3.55
N ALA A 6 27.76 0.94 3.63
CA ALA A 6 26.88 0.83 2.48
C ALA A 6 27.25 1.94 1.48
N LEU A 7 27.81 1.53 0.33
CA LEU A 7 28.21 2.42 -0.74
C LEU A 7 27.03 2.64 -1.68
N CYS A 8 26.29 3.74 -1.52
CA CYS A 8 25.45 4.27 -2.58
C CYS A 8 26.37 4.79 -3.69
N LEU A 9 26.51 4.02 -4.77
CA LEU A 9 27.39 4.36 -5.90
C LEU A 9 26.86 5.60 -6.64
N LEU A 10 27.64 6.68 -6.60
CA LEU A 10 27.45 7.86 -7.43
C LEU A 10 27.79 7.52 -8.89
N VAL A 11 26.78 7.37 -9.73
CA VAL A 11 26.96 7.36 -11.18
C VAL A 11 26.94 8.80 -11.68
N GLN A 12 28.10 9.35 -11.97
CA GLN A 12 28.19 10.63 -12.69
C GLN A 12 27.97 10.38 -14.18
N TYR A 13 26.85 10.87 -14.71
CA TYR A 13 26.63 10.91 -16.16
C TYR A 13 27.15 12.23 -16.74
N SER A 14 28.10 12.12 -17.66
CA SER A 14 28.53 13.24 -18.49
C SER A 14 27.48 13.48 -19.59
N SER A 15 27.07 14.75 -19.73
CA SER A 15 26.08 15.20 -20.71
C SER A 15 26.63 15.10 -22.15
N SER A 16 26.09 14.20 -22.95
CA SER A 16 26.06 14.33 -24.41
C SER A 16 24.60 14.25 -24.84
N GLU A 17 24.10 15.33 -25.46
CA GLU A 17 22.74 15.43 -25.97
C GLU A 17 22.52 14.47 -27.15
N ALA A 18 21.91 13.31 -26.86
CA ALA A 18 21.29 12.50 -27.90
C ALA A 18 19.76 12.62 -27.74
N LYS A 19 19.11 13.32 -28.65
CA LYS A 19 17.65 13.31 -28.78
C LYS A 19 17.19 11.92 -29.18
N VAL A 20 16.84 11.09 -28.21
CA VAL A 20 16.15 9.83 -28.44
C VAL A 20 14.68 10.15 -28.67
N ALA A 21 14.18 9.89 -29.87
CA ALA A 21 12.75 9.91 -30.17
C ALA A 21 12.08 8.81 -29.34
N VAL A 22 11.34 9.21 -28.31
CA VAL A 22 10.52 8.30 -27.52
C VAL A 22 9.32 7.91 -28.37
N LEU A 23 9.38 6.72 -28.98
CA LEU A 23 8.19 6.07 -29.51
C LEU A 23 7.23 5.82 -28.34
N PRO A 24 5.91 6.12 -28.47
CA PRO A 24 4.96 5.76 -27.44
C PRO A 24 4.89 4.24 -27.34
N MET A 25 5.53 3.67 -26.31
CA MET A 25 5.28 2.29 -25.94
C MET A 25 3.79 2.16 -25.61
N LEU A 26 3.12 1.23 -26.27
CA LEU A 26 1.79 0.76 -25.91
C LEU A 26 1.86 0.32 -24.43
N ARG A 27 1.34 1.16 -23.54
CA ARG A 27 1.26 0.87 -22.11
C ARG A 27 0.26 -0.28 -21.92
N HIS A 28 0.76 -1.46 -21.64
CA HIS A 28 -0.06 -2.50 -21.06
C HIS A 28 -0.16 -2.19 -19.57
N ASN A 29 -1.30 -1.64 -19.16
CA ASN A 29 -1.62 -1.38 -17.75
C ASN A 29 -1.78 -2.72 -17.02
N HIS A 30 -0.75 -3.15 -16.31
CA HIS A 30 -0.73 -4.38 -15.53
C HIS A 30 -0.57 -4.09 -14.02
N GLY A 31 -1.28 -3.12 -13.51
CA GLY A 31 -1.26 -2.74 -12.11
C GLY A 31 -2.63 -2.33 -11.62
N ILE A 32 -2.72 -1.51 -10.58
CA ILE A 32 -3.95 -0.81 -10.15
C ILE A 32 -4.80 -0.46 -11.37
N VAL A 33 -6.07 -0.86 -11.39
CA VAL A 33 -6.96 -0.63 -12.55
C VAL A 33 -7.09 0.86 -12.83
N GLY A 34 -6.78 1.28 -14.05
CA GLY A 34 -6.85 2.68 -14.47
C GLY A 34 -5.86 3.61 -13.76
N GLY A 35 -4.80 3.04 -13.19
CA GLY A 35 -3.69 3.75 -12.55
C GLY A 35 -2.66 4.27 -13.53
N GLU A 36 -1.66 4.95 -12.99
CA GLU A 36 -0.47 5.43 -13.70
C GLU A 36 0.79 5.01 -12.95
N ASP A 37 1.88 4.76 -13.69
CA ASP A 37 3.19 4.48 -13.10
C ASP A 37 3.72 5.71 -12.38
N ILE A 38 4.23 5.51 -11.16
CA ILE A 38 4.89 6.56 -10.37
C ILE A 38 6.25 6.09 -9.85
N ASP A 39 7.12 7.06 -9.60
CA ASP A 39 8.34 6.80 -8.85
C ASP A 39 8.05 6.70 -7.36
N ILE A 40 8.87 5.92 -6.62
CA ILE A 40 8.73 5.76 -5.16
C ILE A 40 8.84 7.09 -4.40
N SER A 41 9.48 8.11 -4.96
CA SER A 41 9.54 9.46 -4.39
C SER A 41 8.18 10.12 -4.22
N GLU A 42 7.16 9.71 -5.00
CA GLU A 42 5.79 10.20 -4.89
C GLU A 42 4.97 9.47 -3.81
N ALA A 43 5.46 8.31 -3.34
CA ALA A 43 4.85 7.54 -2.26
C ALA A 43 5.94 6.88 -1.38
N PRO A 44 6.84 7.66 -0.73
CA PRO A 44 8.04 7.15 -0.06
C PRO A 44 7.73 6.32 1.20
N TYR A 45 6.49 6.23 1.59
CA TYR A 45 5.94 5.40 2.67
C TYR A 45 5.47 4.01 2.17
N GLN A 46 5.35 3.82 0.86
CA GLN A 46 4.90 2.54 0.29
C GLN A 46 5.94 1.46 0.51
N VAL A 47 5.50 0.31 1.03
CA VAL A 47 6.35 -0.86 1.20
C VAL A 47 5.70 -2.11 0.64
N SER A 48 6.53 -3.09 0.25
CA SER A 48 6.11 -4.42 -0.17
C SER A 48 6.29 -5.40 0.99
N LEU A 49 5.19 -5.93 1.51
CA LEU A 49 5.20 -7.07 2.42
C LEU A 49 5.41 -8.33 1.59
N GLN A 50 6.50 -9.03 1.84
CA GLN A 50 6.92 -10.20 1.09
C GLN A 50 6.82 -11.46 1.93
N VAL A 51 6.39 -12.56 1.28
CA VAL A 51 6.42 -13.93 1.81
C VAL A 51 7.29 -14.77 0.89
N LYS A 52 8.28 -15.47 1.45
CA LYS A 52 9.26 -16.28 0.69
C LYS A 52 9.96 -15.47 -0.43
N GLY A 53 10.27 -14.18 -0.15
CA GLY A 53 10.96 -13.30 -1.08
C GLY A 53 10.11 -12.79 -2.25
N ARG A 54 8.79 -12.96 -2.22
CA ARG A 54 7.86 -12.47 -3.27
C ARG A 54 6.87 -11.49 -2.67
N HIS A 55 6.51 -10.49 -3.44
CA HIS A 55 5.42 -9.57 -3.09
C HIS A 55 4.14 -10.36 -2.80
N TYR A 56 3.55 -10.07 -1.65
CA TYR A 56 2.32 -10.71 -1.18
C TYR A 56 1.22 -9.69 -0.91
N CYS A 57 1.58 -8.59 -0.25
CA CYS A 57 0.71 -7.48 0.09
C CYS A 57 1.49 -6.16 0.05
N GLY A 58 0.77 -5.06 -0.03
CA GLY A 58 1.29 -3.74 0.28
C GLY A 58 1.38 -3.50 1.78
N GLY A 59 1.99 -2.39 2.13
CA GLY A 59 2.03 -1.85 3.50
C GLY A 59 2.42 -0.38 3.49
N THR A 60 2.27 0.25 4.63
CA THR A 60 2.56 1.69 4.81
C THR A 60 3.49 1.89 5.98
N LEU A 61 4.66 2.48 5.73
CA LEU A 61 5.58 2.90 6.78
C LEU A 61 5.01 4.12 7.51
N VAL A 62 4.73 3.99 8.81
CA VAL A 62 4.14 5.06 9.65
C VAL A 62 5.10 5.57 10.74
N ALA A 63 6.14 4.80 11.03
CA ALA A 63 7.30 5.18 11.84
C ALA A 63 8.53 4.47 11.30
N LYS A 64 9.73 4.79 11.80
CA LYS A 64 10.98 4.22 11.28
C LYS A 64 11.05 2.69 11.34
N ASP A 65 10.27 2.07 12.20
CA ASP A 65 10.27 0.62 12.43
C ASP A 65 8.86 0.02 12.44
N ILE A 66 7.83 0.81 12.08
CA ILE A 66 6.42 0.39 12.10
C ILE A 66 5.81 0.47 10.71
N VAL A 67 5.24 -0.63 10.27
CA VAL A 67 4.45 -0.73 9.04
C VAL A 67 3.02 -1.12 9.39
N ILE A 68 2.04 -0.41 8.81
CA ILE A 68 0.62 -0.78 8.84
C ILE A 68 0.29 -1.54 7.56
N THR A 69 -0.44 -2.64 7.70
CA THR A 69 -0.93 -3.47 6.59
C THR A 69 -2.32 -4.03 6.91
N ALA A 70 -2.90 -4.86 6.07
CA ALA A 70 -4.15 -5.55 6.36
C ALA A 70 -3.92 -6.77 7.28
N ALA A 71 -4.89 -7.07 8.14
CA ALA A 71 -4.81 -8.25 9.01
C ALA A 71 -4.82 -9.56 8.19
N HIS A 72 -5.59 -9.63 7.11
CA HIS A 72 -5.63 -10.80 6.23
C HIS A 72 -4.30 -11.09 5.53
N CYS A 73 -3.39 -10.12 5.48
CA CYS A 73 -2.01 -10.32 4.99
C CYS A 73 -1.12 -11.01 6.03
N LEU A 74 -1.52 -11.03 7.30
CA LEU A 74 -0.76 -11.59 8.42
C LEU A 74 -1.32 -12.96 8.84
N ASN A 75 -1.36 -13.90 7.89
CA ASN A 75 -1.93 -15.24 8.07
C ASN A 75 -1.06 -16.18 8.93
N SER A 76 0.13 -15.75 9.31
CA SER A 76 1.02 -16.42 10.25
C SER A 76 1.48 -15.43 11.32
N LEU A 77 1.52 -15.87 12.57
CA LEU A 77 2.11 -15.07 13.67
C LEU A 77 3.62 -15.24 13.78
N ASP A 78 4.21 -16.17 13.00
CA ASP A 78 5.66 -16.32 12.90
C ASP A 78 6.22 -15.21 11.99
N ALA A 79 6.85 -14.23 12.60
CA ALA A 79 7.43 -13.07 11.93
C ALA A 79 8.50 -13.44 10.88
N SER A 80 9.15 -14.58 11.03
CA SER A 80 10.20 -15.06 10.10
C SER A 80 9.65 -15.40 8.70
N ASN A 81 8.34 -15.57 8.58
CA ASN A 81 7.69 -15.78 7.27
C ASN A 81 7.64 -14.51 6.42
N TYR A 82 7.89 -13.34 7.01
CA TYR A 82 7.73 -12.05 6.38
C TYR A 82 9.03 -11.28 6.28
N GLN A 83 9.12 -10.46 5.24
CA GLN A 83 10.11 -9.39 5.12
C GLN A 83 9.48 -8.19 4.45
N ILE A 84 10.02 -7.00 4.69
CA ILE A 84 9.59 -5.74 4.07
C ILE A 84 10.64 -5.30 3.08
N ARG A 85 10.21 -5.01 1.83
CA ARG A 85 11.03 -4.23 0.89
C ARG A 85 10.54 -2.79 0.89
N ALA A 86 11.47 -1.85 1.02
CA ALA A 86 11.19 -0.42 1.09
C ALA A 86 12.17 0.40 0.24
N GLY A 87 11.76 1.62 -0.17
CA GLY A 87 12.60 2.53 -0.93
C GLY A 87 12.81 2.14 -2.39
N SER A 88 11.89 1.42 -3.00
CA SER A 88 11.95 1.01 -4.41
C SER A 88 10.65 1.28 -5.13
N SER A 89 10.74 1.71 -6.39
CA SER A 89 9.60 1.75 -7.32
C SER A 89 9.15 0.36 -7.78
N PHE A 90 9.89 -0.70 -7.44
CA PHE A 90 9.58 -2.10 -7.78
C PHE A 90 9.39 -2.94 -6.52
N SER A 91 8.46 -3.89 -6.58
CA SER A 91 8.14 -4.75 -5.43
C SER A 91 9.16 -5.85 -5.17
N ASP A 92 10.02 -6.18 -6.14
CA ASP A 92 10.89 -7.36 -6.14
C ASP A 92 12.39 -7.05 -6.25
N ARG A 93 12.76 -5.85 -6.64
CA ARG A 93 14.15 -5.41 -6.81
C ARG A 93 14.38 -4.00 -6.30
N ASP A 94 15.61 -3.59 -6.26
CA ASP A 94 16.06 -2.31 -5.71
C ASP A 94 15.61 -2.08 -4.25
N GLY A 95 15.86 -0.90 -3.70
CA GLY A 95 15.55 -0.59 -2.32
C GLY A 95 16.27 -1.50 -1.32
N GLU A 96 15.73 -1.60 -0.12
CA GLU A 96 16.32 -2.39 0.97
C GLU A 96 15.31 -3.38 1.56
N LEU A 97 15.84 -4.54 2.00
CA LEU A 97 15.06 -5.57 2.70
C LEU A 97 15.23 -5.42 4.22
N TYR A 98 14.10 -5.38 4.91
CA TYR A 98 14.03 -5.29 6.37
C TYR A 98 13.38 -6.56 6.92
N PRO A 99 14.10 -7.32 7.79
CA PRO A 99 13.50 -8.43 8.51
C PRO A 99 12.40 -7.95 9.46
N VAL A 100 11.38 -8.76 9.63
CA VAL A 100 10.27 -8.51 10.55
C VAL A 100 10.57 -9.10 11.92
N ALA A 101 10.38 -8.31 12.98
CA ALA A 101 10.55 -8.76 14.36
C ALA A 101 9.25 -9.29 14.98
N LYS A 102 8.12 -8.67 14.62
CA LYS A 102 6.81 -9.00 15.19
C LYS A 102 5.71 -8.62 14.20
N VAL A 103 4.65 -9.39 14.20
CA VAL A 103 3.39 -9.08 13.50
C VAL A 103 2.23 -9.17 14.49
N LEU A 104 1.24 -8.32 14.30
CA LEU A 104 0.04 -8.31 15.13
C LEU A 104 -1.18 -7.93 14.28
N PRO A 105 -1.98 -8.89 13.82
CA PRO A 105 -3.29 -8.60 13.26
C PRO A 105 -4.22 -8.06 14.35
N HIS A 106 -5.18 -7.23 13.98
CA HIS A 106 -6.16 -6.71 14.93
C HIS A 106 -6.95 -7.87 15.59
N PRO A 107 -7.10 -7.89 16.92
CA PRO A 107 -7.68 -9.05 17.64
C PRO A 107 -9.16 -9.29 17.34
N LYS A 108 -9.86 -8.30 16.77
CA LYS A 108 -11.25 -8.41 16.32
C LYS A 108 -11.36 -8.63 14.80
N PHE A 109 -10.24 -8.88 14.12
CA PHE A 109 -10.31 -9.21 12.70
C PHE A 109 -11.09 -10.50 12.49
N ASP A 110 -12.08 -10.44 11.60
CA ASP A 110 -12.92 -11.57 11.22
C ASP A 110 -12.76 -11.85 9.72
N TYR A 111 -12.40 -13.10 9.38
CA TYR A 111 -12.20 -13.51 7.98
C TYR A 111 -13.50 -13.63 7.19
N GLU A 112 -14.65 -13.81 7.85
CA GLU A 112 -15.95 -13.95 7.18
C GLU A 112 -16.55 -12.57 6.84
N GLU A 113 -16.39 -11.62 7.76
CA GLU A 113 -16.92 -10.26 7.61
C GLU A 113 -15.86 -9.25 7.16
N LEU A 114 -14.57 -9.59 7.22
CA LEU A 114 -13.42 -8.74 6.96
C LEU A 114 -13.45 -7.42 7.78
N ASP A 115 -14.12 -7.44 8.92
CA ASP A 115 -14.14 -6.29 9.82
C ASP A 115 -12.81 -6.14 10.55
N SER A 116 -12.44 -4.90 10.84
CA SER A 116 -11.17 -4.57 11.52
C SER A 116 -9.94 -5.14 10.81
N ASP A 117 -9.93 -5.16 9.48
CA ASP A 117 -8.87 -5.71 8.64
C ASP A 117 -7.62 -4.81 8.61
N ILE A 118 -6.96 -4.71 9.75
CA ILE A 118 -5.73 -3.95 9.94
C ILE A 118 -4.74 -4.72 10.82
N GLY A 119 -3.45 -4.56 10.56
CA GLY A 119 -2.40 -5.18 11.34
C GLY A 119 -1.15 -4.32 11.40
N ILE A 120 -0.30 -4.61 12.38
CA ILE A 120 0.95 -3.90 12.64
C ILE A 120 2.10 -4.86 12.43
N VAL A 121 3.13 -4.39 11.75
CA VAL A 121 4.40 -5.09 11.54
C VAL A 121 5.51 -4.23 12.15
N TRP A 122 6.30 -4.82 13.05
CA TRP A 122 7.51 -4.23 13.60
C TRP A 122 8.72 -4.74 12.84
N LEU A 123 9.55 -3.82 12.35
CA LEU A 123 10.83 -4.17 11.74
C LEU A 123 11.87 -4.53 12.81
N SER A 124 12.80 -5.41 12.46
CA SER A 124 13.90 -5.80 13.38
C SER A 124 14.93 -4.69 13.57
N LYS A 125 14.98 -3.73 12.65
CA LYS A 125 15.81 -2.52 12.71
C LYS A 125 15.05 -1.35 12.09
N PRO A 126 15.20 -0.13 12.60
CA PRO A 126 14.60 1.04 11.99
C PRO A 126 15.15 1.28 10.58
N VAL A 127 14.31 1.84 9.72
CA VAL A 127 14.74 2.32 8.39
C VAL A 127 15.56 3.60 8.53
N GLU A 128 16.48 3.80 7.60
CA GLU A 128 17.15 5.08 7.44
C GLU A 128 16.28 5.97 6.53
N VAL A 129 15.68 7.00 7.13
CA VAL A 129 14.87 7.97 6.39
C VAL A 129 15.76 8.70 5.39
N SER A 130 15.35 8.73 4.13
CA SER A 130 16.11 9.33 3.04
C SER A 130 15.18 10.05 2.06
N ASP A 131 15.63 11.19 1.60
CA ASP A 131 15.04 11.99 0.51
C ASP A 131 15.96 12.05 -0.73
N LYS A 132 16.96 11.18 -0.76
CA LYS A 132 17.95 11.14 -1.85
C LYS A 132 17.40 10.39 -3.06
N VAL A 133 17.75 10.87 -4.23
CA VAL A 133 17.42 10.23 -5.52
C VAL A 133 17.82 8.76 -5.51
N GLY A 134 16.86 7.88 -5.79
CA GLY A 134 17.04 6.43 -5.82
C GLY A 134 16.94 5.73 -4.45
N CYS A 135 16.64 6.48 -3.37
CA CYS A 135 16.50 5.91 -2.03
C CYS A 135 15.47 6.69 -1.19
N TRP A 136 14.29 6.91 -1.76
CA TRP A 136 13.21 7.63 -1.09
C TRP A 136 12.49 6.73 -0.09
N LEU A 137 12.58 7.11 1.20
CA LEU A 137 11.96 6.36 2.29
C LEU A 137 11.60 7.30 3.44
N THR A 138 10.31 7.57 3.60
CA THR A 138 9.80 8.50 4.60
C THR A 138 8.48 7.99 5.17
N PRO A 139 8.33 7.87 6.49
CA PRO A 139 7.06 7.52 7.11
C PRO A 139 5.98 8.58 6.82
N VAL A 140 4.73 8.13 6.73
CA VAL A 140 3.56 9.00 6.60
C VAL A 140 2.77 9.05 7.92
N GLU A 141 2.21 10.22 8.24
CA GLU A 141 1.29 10.36 9.36
C GLU A 141 -0.01 9.59 9.13
N MET A 142 -0.60 9.08 10.19
CA MET A 142 -1.93 8.49 10.17
C MET A 142 -3.00 9.51 10.54
N LYS A 143 -4.21 9.36 10.01
CA LYS A 143 -5.37 10.12 10.49
C LYS A 143 -5.60 9.89 11.99
N GLY A 144 -5.97 10.95 12.69
CA GLY A 144 -6.31 10.91 14.11
C GLY A 144 -7.64 10.17 14.37
N VAL A 145 -7.88 9.83 15.63
CA VAL A 145 -9.17 9.23 16.05
C VAL A 145 -10.33 10.13 15.64
N GLY A 146 -11.28 9.59 14.86
CA GLY A 146 -12.46 10.32 14.38
C GLY A 146 -12.16 11.37 13.29
N GLU A 147 -10.94 11.46 12.77
CA GLU A 147 -10.60 12.34 11.64
C GLU A 147 -11.10 11.73 10.32
N GLU A 148 -12.30 12.14 9.91
CA GLU A 148 -12.99 11.57 8.75
C GLU A 148 -12.42 12.07 7.41
N VAL A 149 -12.70 11.31 6.35
CA VAL A 149 -12.53 11.71 4.95
C VAL A 149 -13.88 12.14 4.43
N PRO A 150 -14.08 13.39 3.98
CA PRO A 150 -15.36 13.83 3.44
C PRO A 150 -15.77 13.05 2.19
N ASP A 151 -17.07 12.88 2.00
CA ASP A 151 -17.62 12.26 0.81
C ASP A 151 -17.25 13.06 -0.45
N GLY A 152 -16.78 12.38 -1.48
CA GLY A 152 -16.35 12.99 -2.74
C GLY A 152 -14.92 13.50 -2.75
N ASP A 153 -14.25 13.63 -1.60
CA ASP A 153 -12.84 14.01 -1.56
C ASP A 153 -11.98 12.97 -2.28
N ILE A 154 -10.99 13.47 -3.01
CA ILE A 154 -10.07 12.61 -3.75
C ILE A 154 -9.05 11.99 -2.78
N VAL A 155 -8.93 10.68 -2.87
CA VAL A 155 -7.93 9.89 -2.16
C VAL A 155 -6.96 9.28 -3.16
N GLN A 156 -5.72 9.08 -2.71
CA GLN A 156 -4.68 8.43 -3.47
C GLN A 156 -4.50 6.99 -2.97
N VAL A 157 -4.52 6.03 -3.89
CA VAL A 157 -4.17 4.63 -3.60
C VAL A 157 -2.96 4.25 -4.43
N THR A 158 -1.98 3.60 -3.79
CA THR A 158 -0.75 3.16 -4.46
C THR A 158 -0.49 1.68 -4.20
N GLY A 159 0.16 0.99 -5.16
CA GLY A 159 0.51 -0.41 -5.01
C GLY A 159 1.10 -1.04 -6.28
N TRP A 160 1.42 -2.33 -6.16
CA TRP A 160 1.97 -3.18 -7.23
C TRP A 160 1.01 -4.32 -7.61
N GLY A 161 -0.26 -4.20 -7.25
CA GLY A 161 -1.27 -5.21 -7.53
C GLY A 161 -1.51 -5.39 -9.02
N SER A 162 -2.13 -6.50 -9.39
CA SER A 162 -2.42 -6.85 -10.78
C SER A 162 -3.92 -6.80 -11.07
N THR A 163 -4.27 -6.38 -12.28
CA THR A 163 -5.65 -6.38 -12.79
C THR A 163 -6.14 -7.76 -13.18
N GLU A 164 -5.24 -8.75 -13.31
CA GLU A 164 -5.59 -10.11 -13.71
C GLU A 164 -5.67 -11.05 -12.50
N PRO A 165 -6.78 -11.82 -12.35
CA PRO A 165 -6.90 -12.81 -11.30
C PRO A 165 -5.83 -13.88 -11.43
N ALA A 166 -5.10 -14.17 -10.37
CA ALA A 166 -4.29 -15.38 -10.10
C ALA A 166 -3.12 -15.72 -11.05
N ARG A 167 -3.02 -15.19 -12.24
CA ARG A 167 -1.92 -15.49 -13.18
C ARG A 167 -0.74 -14.51 -13.10
N SER A 168 -0.96 -13.36 -12.52
CA SER A 168 -0.07 -12.21 -12.65
C SER A 168 0.77 -11.88 -11.41
N LEU A 169 0.68 -12.63 -10.31
CA LEU A 169 1.68 -12.55 -9.23
C LEU A 169 3.09 -12.96 -9.69
N ALA A 170 3.22 -13.44 -10.93
CA ALA A 170 4.49 -13.81 -11.55
C ALA A 170 5.15 -12.67 -12.35
N HIS A 171 4.53 -11.50 -12.48
CA HIS A 171 5.14 -10.36 -13.17
C HIS A 171 5.89 -9.49 -12.16
N ASN A 172 7.15 -9.82 -11.99
CA ASN A 172 8.10 -9.14 -11.11
C ASN A 172 8.59 -7.79 -11.67
N ASP A 173 7.95 -7.26 -12.71
CA ASP A 173 8.42 -6.06 -13.42
C ASP A 173 7.48 -4.85 -13.27
N LEU A 174 6.48 -4.96 -12.37
CA LEU A 174 5.53 -3.86 -12.19
C LEU A 174 6.18 -2.71 -11.42
N MET A 175 6.21 -1.56 -12.04
CA MET A 175 6.50 -0.29 -11.39
C MET A 175 5.35 0.07 -10.45
N LEU A 176 5.64 0.77 -9.36
CA LEU A 176 4.63 1.29 -8.43
C LEU A 176 3.60 2.11 -9.20
N GLN A 177 2.33 1.86 -8.93
CA GLN A 177 1.24 2.57 -9.57
C GLN A 177 0.42 3.38 -8.56
N ARG A 178 -0.23 4.40 -9.08
CA ARG A 178 -1.13 5.28 -8.36
C ARG A 178 -2.47 5.39 -9.07
N VAL A 179 -3.55 5.45 -8.29
CA VAL A 179 -4.86 5.90 -8.76
C VAL A 179 -5.42 6.98 -7.83
N LEU A 180 -6.07 7.97 -8.43
CA LEU A 180 -6.82 9.01 -7.72
C LEU A 180 -8.31 8.72 -7.93
N ILE A 181 -9.05 8.53 -6.83
CA ILE A 181 -10.47 8.15 -6.82
C ILE A 181 -11.20 8.87 -5.69
N PRO A 182 -12.50 9.17 -5.85
CA PRO A 182 -13.27 9.80 -4.78
C PRO A 182 -13.61 8.82 -3.65
N LYS A 183 -13.63 9.33 -2.40
CA LYS A 183 -14.25 8.64 -1.27
C LYS A 183 -15.76 8.54 -1.55
N VAL A 184 -16.32 7.36 -1.41
CA VAL A 184 -17.75 7.08 -1.62
C VAL A 184 -18.52 7.24 -0.31
N ALA A 185 -19.72 7.82 -0.38
CA ALA A 185 -20.58 7.97 0.80
C ALA A 185 -20.89 6.62 1.45
N ASP A 186 -20.85 6.57 2.79
CA ASP A 186 -21.07 5.34 3.55
C ASP A 186 -22.44 4.69 3.28
N THR A 187 -23.45 5.51 2.93
CA THR A 187 -24.76 5.01 2.52
C THR A 187 -24.68 4.18 1.25
N LYS A 188 -23.96 4.67 0.23
CA LYS A 188 -23.78 3.93 -1.04
C LYS A 188 -22.94 2.66 -0.85
N CYS A 189 -21.92 2.72 0.04
CA CYS A 189 -21.18 1.53 0.43
C CYS A 189 -22.06 0.48 1.08
N ARG A 190 -22.96 0.92 1.96
CA ARG A 190 -23.92 0.06 2.64
C ARG A 190 -24.93 -0.54 1.65
N ASP A 191 -25.33 0.20 0.63
CA ASP A 191 -26.16 -0.32 -0.45
C ASP A 191 -25.46 -1.44 -1.23
N ALA A 192 -24.15 -1.30 -1.50
CA ALA A 192 -23.37 -2.29 -2.24
C ALA A 192 -23.04 -3.55 -1.42
N TYR A 193 -22.72 -3.39 -0.13
CA TYR A 193 -22.18 -4.46 0.71
C TYR A 193 -23.08 -4.91 1.86
N GLY A 194 -24.21 -4.22 2.08
CA GLY A 194 -25.18 -4.56 3.13
C GLY A 194 -24.56 -4.59 4.53
N LYS A 195 -24.80 -5.68 5.22
CA LYS A 195 -24.30 -5.90 6.61
C LYS A 195 -22.77 -6.02 6.70
N TYR A 196 -22.09 -6.33 5.62
CA TYR A 196 -20.64 -6.48 5.59
C TYR A 196 -19.89 -5.15 5.65
N PHE A 197 -20.56 -4.01 5.38
CA PHE A 197 -19.96 -2.69 5.54
C PHE A 197 -20.19 -2.16 6.96
N THR A 198 -19.12 -2.04 7.73
CA THR A 198 -19.15 -1.63 9.13
C THR A 198 -18.62 -0.21 9.34
N GLY A 199 -18.70 0.29 10.59
CA GLY A 199 -18.11 1.58 10.98
C GLY A 199 -16.57 1.63 10.94
N ASN A 200 -15.91 0.46 10.88
CA ASN A 200 -14.45 0.33 10.77
C ASN A 200 -13.94 0.39 9.32
N MET A 201 -14.83 0.70 8.37
CA MET A 201 -14.53 0.69 6.95
C MET A 201 -14.81 2.04 6.30
N LEU A 202 -14.20 2.29 5.17
CA LEU A 202 -14.53 3.34 4.23
C LEU A 202 -14.44 2.79 2.80
N CYS A 203 -15.11 3.43 1.87
CA CYS A 203 -15.04 3.05 0.46
C CYS A 203 -14.51 4.18 -0.41
N ALA A 204 -13.83 3.79 -1.51
CA ALA A 204 -13.44 4.71 -2.56
C ALA A 204 -13.56 4.03 -3.93
N GLY A 205 -13.89 4.81 -4.95
CA GLY A 205 -14.07 4.32 -6.32
C GLY A 205 -14.96 5.22 -7.14
N LEU A 206 -15.07 4.90 -8.43
CA LEU A 206 -15.95 5.58 -9.36
C LEU A 206 -17.26 4.78 -9.53
N PRO A 207 -18.44 5.43 -9.61
CA PRO A 207 -19.71 4.74 -9.83
C PRO A 207 -19.72 3.90 -11.11
N GLU A 208 -19.09 4.41 -12.16
CA GLU A 208 -18.93 3.73 -13.46
C GLU A 208 -17.84 2.65 -13.45
N GLY A 209 -17.09 2.51 -12.37
CA GLY A 209 -15.94 1.60 -12.30
C GLY A 209 -14.72 2.11 -13.07
N GLY A 210 -13.86 1.19 -13.51
CA GLY A 210 -12.71 1.48 -14.37
C GLY A 210 -11.45 1.98 -13.63
N LYS A 211 -11.55 2.34 -12.34
CA LYS A 211 -10.41 2.76 -11.50
C LYS A 211 -10.53 2.20 -10.09
N ASN A 212 -9.55 1.40 -9.66
CA ASN A 212 -9.51 0.90 -8.28
C ASN A 212 -8.21 0.12 -7.96
N ALA A 213 -8.00 -0.16 -6.66
CA ALA A 213 -7.09 -1.21 -6.20
C ALA A 213 -7.54 -2.60 -6.68
N CYS A 214 -6.60 -3.55 -6.79
CA CYS A 214 -6.87 -4.91 -7.23
C CYS A 214 -6.00 -5.93 -6.47
N TYR A 215 -5.89 -7.16 -7.00
CA TYR A 215 -5.15 -8.26 -6.36
C TYR A 215 -3.66 -7.89 -6.15
N GLY A 216 -3.17 -8.02 -4.93
CA GLY A 216 -1.80 -7.66 -4.54
C GLY A 216 -1.65 -6.23 -3.99
N ASP A 217 -2.66 -5.36 -4.11
CA ASP A 217 -2.69 -4.05 -3.44
C ASP A 217 -3.12 -4.15 -1.97
N SER A 218 -3.68 -5.28 -1.56
CA SER A 218 -4.10 -5.58 -0.18
C SER A 218 -3.07 -5.10 0.85
N GLY A 219 -3.51 -4.42 1.89
CA GLY A 219 -2.63 -3.87 2.93
C GLY A 219 -1.94 -2.56 2.54
N GLY A 220 -2.01 -2.14 1.28
CA GLY A 220 -1.45 -0.88 0.80
C GLY A 220 -2.22 0.35 1.28
N PRO A 221 -1.63 1.55 1.10
CA PRO A 221 -2.19 2.81 1.61
C PRO A 221 -3.33 3.36 0.76
N LEU A 222 -4.30 3.94 1.45
CA LEU A 222 -5.19 4.98 0.94
C LEU A 222 -4.85 6.28 1.68
N ILE A 223 -4.40 7.27 0.94
CA ILE A 223 -3.93 8.56 1.45
C ILE A 223 -4.95 9.66 1.19
N HIS A 224 -5.20 10.46 2.20
CA HIS A 224 -5.98 11.69 2.10
C HIS A 224 -5.25 12.85 2.76
N ASN A 225 -5.02 13.94 2.01
CA ASN A 225 -4.32 15.14 2.50
C ASN A 225 -2.98 14.82 3.20
N GLY A 226 -2.16 13.92 2.58
CA GLY A 226 -0.84 13.55 3.09
C GLY A 226 -0.86 12.62 4.32
N LYS A 227 -2.02 12.08 4.73
CA LYS A 227 -2.14 11.17 5.86
C LYS A 227 -2.73 9.81 5.43
N LEU A 228 -2.30 8.74 6.07
CA LEU A 228 -2.89 7.42 5.92
C LEU A 228 -4.31 7.42 6.50
N ALA A 229 -5.31 7.28 5.64
CA ALA A 229 -6.72 7.29 5.99
C ALA A 229 -7.35 5.89 5.91
N GLY A 230 -6.83 5.02 5.04
CA GLY A 230 -7.34 3.67 4.86
C GLY A 230 -6.25 2.68 4.49
N VAL A 231 -6.56 1.40 4.67
CA VAL A 231 -5.73 0.25 4.28
C VAL A 231 -6.54 -0.61 3.31
N VAL A 232 -6.00 -0.93 2.13
CA VAL A 232 -6.69 -1.75 1.12
C VAL A 232 -7.10 -3.08 1.73
N SER A 233 -8.39 -3.40 1.70
CA SER A 233 -8.96 -4.60 2.32
C SER A 233 -9.60 -5.52 1.29
N PHE A 234 -10.77 -5.20 0.77
CA PHE A 234 -11.48 -6.07 -0.16
C PHE A 234 -12.34 -5.32 -1.18
N GLY A 235 -12.90 -6.07 -2.12
CA GLY A 235 -13.90 -5.61 -3.08
C GLY A 235 -14.55 -6.77 -3.83
N ILE A 236 -15.68 -6.54 -4.46
CA ILE A 236 -16.33 -7.52 -5.36
C ILE A 236 -15.76 -7.36 -6.76
N GLY A 237 -14.67 -8.06 -7.05
CA GLY A 237 -13.85 -7.88 -8.26
C GLY A 237 -13.03 -6.60 -8.19
N CYS A 238 -12.44 -6.18 -9.33
CA CYS A 238 -11.62 -4.98 -9.40
C CYS A 238 -12.30 -3.94 -10.28
N ALA A 239 -12.46 -2.72 -9.77
CA ALA A 239 -13.00 -1.57 -10.50
C ALA A 239 -14.36 -1.84 -11.19
N ARG A 240 -15.22 -2.63 -10.58
CA ARG A 240 -16.57 -2.92 -11.11
C ARG A 240 -17.49 -1.74 -10.84
N PRO A 241 -18.39 -1.41 -11.80
CA PRO A 241 -19.48 -0.47 -11.53
C PRO A 241 -20.26 -0.87 -10.27
N ASP A 242 -20.68 0.13 -9.51
CA ASP A 242 -21.50 0.00 -8.29
C ASP A 242 -20.85 -0.76 -7.11
N TYR A 243 -19.62 -1.26 -7.27
CA TYR A 243 -18.85 -1.93 -6.21
C TYR A 243 -17.52 -1.22 -5.94
N PRO A 244 -17.54 -0.11 -5.17
CA PRO A 244 -16.30 0.57 -4.78
C PRO A 244 -15.43 -0.34 -3.91
N ALA A 245 -14.10 -0.18 -3.95
CA ALA A 245 -13.25 -0.94 -3.02
C ALA A 245 -13.47 -0.49 -1.58
N VAL A 246 -13.30 -1.45 -0.67
CA VAL A 246 -13.42 -1.27 0.78
C VAL A 246 -12.04 -1.25 1.40
N TYR A 247 -11.84 -0.32 2.32
CA TYR A 247 -10.61 -0.07 3.05
C TYR A 247 -10.89 -0.11 4.55
N ALA A 248 -9.99 -0.70 5.33
CA ALA A 248 -10.03 -0.55 6.79
C ALA A 248 -9.80 0.92 7.15
N LYS A 249 -10.74 1.54 7.88
CA LYS A 249 -10.73 2.97 8.22
C LYS A 249 -9.77 3.24 9.38
N VAL A 250 -8.65 3.89 9.08
CA VAL A 250 -7.59 4.15 10.07
C VAL A 250 -8.10 4.97 11.24
N SER A 251 -8.91 6.01 11.01
CA SER A 251 -9.42 6.88 12.09
C SER A 251 -10.33 6.15 13.07
N ALA A 252 -11.04 5.10 12.65
CA ALA A 252 -11.86 4.27 13.51
C ALA A 252 -11.02 3.28 14.34
N LEU A 253 -9.92 2.77 13.76
CA LEU A 253 -9.05 1.76 14.36
C LEU A 253 -7.81 2.37 15.04
N ARG A 254 -7.65 3.69 14.95
CA ARG A 254 -6.49 4.44 15.45
C ARG A 254 -6.26 4.25 16.96
N GLY A 255 -7.32 4.19 17.74
CA GLY A 255 -7.19 3.98 19.18
C GLY A 255 -6.48 2.68 19.54
N TRP A 256 -6.81 1.59 18.84
CA TRP A 256 -6.11 0.32 19.00
C TRP A 256 -4.65 0.41 18.53
N ILE A 257 -4.39 1.04 17.39
CA ILE A 257 -3.02 1.21 16.89
C ILE A 257 -2.17 1.94 17.93
N ASP A 258 -2.66 3.07 18.44
CA ASP A 258 -1.94 3.89 19.44
C ASP A 258 -1.66 3.13 20.75
N GLU A 259 -2.54 2.22 21.15
CA GLU A 259 -2.34 1.34 22.31
C GLU A 259 -1.20 0.35 22.10
N GLN A 260 -1.01 -0.13 20.87
CA GLN A 260 0.05 -1.10 20.55
C GLN A 260 1.42 -0.44 20.33
N LEU A 261 1.46 0.86 20.07
CA LEU A 261 2.68 1.62 19.80
C LEU A 261 3.24 2.36 21.04
N LYS A 262 2.62 2.21 22.19
CA LYS A 262 3.12 2.71 23.49
C LYS A 262 4.26 1.82 23.98
#